data_33ef697772f6433a5d342508bba5363b
#
_entry.id   33ef697772f6433a5d342508bba5363b
#
_cell.length_a   1.000
_cell.length_b   1.000
_cell.length_c   1.000
_cell.angle_alpha   90.00
_cell.angle_beta   90.00
_cell.angle_gamma   90.00
#
_symmetry.space_group_name_H-M   'P 1'
#
loop_
_entity.id
_entity.type
_entity.pdbx_description
1 polymer ?
#
loop_
_entity_poly.entity_id
_entity_poly.type
_entity_poly.pdbx_seq_one_letter_code
_entity_poly.pdbx_strand_id
1 'polypeptide(L)'
;MNISENALKVLERRYFQKNENGECIENWQDMVLRVASNIAGGDKEKTQRYINLLDSGYFLPNSPTLMNAGNDLQQLSACFVLPVEDSIEGIFESVKNAALIHKSGGGTGFSFSRLREQNARVRSTNGVSSGPISFLSVFNAATDAVKQGGTRRGANMAILNVDHPDILEFITCKEDINNLTNFNISVGITEEFMQAVHDDQEYPLVSPHSGEITQKIKATEVFNLIVEMAHKNGEPGIVFIDRINDYNPTPQVGAMESTNPCGEQPLLPNEACNLGSMNLALLWEDNEFNWDRLQQVVYDSVDFLDDVINRSQFPLQAIDYTVKQNRKIGLGVMGWADLLYEMKIPYNSDEATLLAAKLMEFIDYHSKLKSIKLAEQQGSFPNFKGSIYSQGTLHRKGELDWDMLRNDISSKGIRNATTTTIAPTGTISMIANTSSGVEPQFSLVYVKNVMDGEKLLYVNPHFEKAMHDAGLYSEEMMIKVAETGSIQEMSKIPAEIREVFVTSHDITPEWHIRMQAAFQKFVDNAVSKTINFTNEA
;
A
#
# COMPACT_ATOMS: atom_id res chain seq x y z
N MET A 1 -19.46 8.47 12.68
CA MET A 1 -19.41 8.51 11.18
C MET A 1 -20.78 8.15 10.61
N ASN A 2 -21.21 8.79 9.54
CA ASN A 2 -22.44 8.40 8.83
C ASN A 2 -22.09 7.27 7.84
N ILE A 3 -22.66 6.08 8.06
CA ILE A 3 -22.41 4.90 7.24
C ILE A 3 -23.37 4.92 6.04
N SER A 4 -22.83 5.02 4.84
CA SER A 4 -23.64 4.91 3.61
C SER A 4 -24.17 3.48 3.42
N GLU A 5 -25.24 3.34 2.63
CA GLU A 5 -25.82 2.01 2.33
C GLU A 5 -24.80 1.06 1.70
N ASN A 6 -23.91 1.58 0.83
CA ASN A 6 -22.85 0.79 0.21
C ASN A 6 -21.80 0.36 1.25
N ALA A 7 -21.40 1.26 2.15
CA ALA A 7 -20.49 0.95 3.25
C ALA A 7 -21.08 -0.12 4.17
N LEU A 8 -22.38 0.00 4.51
CA LEU A 8 -23.06 -0.98 5.35
C LEU A 8 -23.05 -2.39 4.72
N LYS A 9 -23.35 -2.52 3.43
CA LYS A 9 -23.29 -3.81 2.72
C LYS A 9 -21.88 -4.43 2.76
N VAL A 10 -20.83 -3.63 2.68
CA VAL A 10 -19.44 -4.08 2.79
C VAL A 10 -19.14 -4.53 4.22
N LEU A 11 -19.56 -3.76 5.22
CA LEU A 11 -19.38 -4.05 6.64
C LEU A 11 -20.09 -5.36 7.04
N GLU A 12 -21.34 -5.52 6.71
CA GLU A 12 -22.13 -6.73 6.97
C GLU A 12 -21.53 -7.97 6.29
N ARG A 13 -21.04 -7.82 5.08
CA ARG A 13 -20.49 -8.95 4.34
C ARG A 13 -19.14 -9.42 4.91
N ARG A 14 -18.27 -8.50 5.36
CA ARG A 14 -16.85 -8.80 5.59
C ARG A 14 -16.31 -8.47 6.99
N TYR A 15 -16.95 -7.55 7.74
CA TYR A 15 -16.33 -6.98 8.95
C TYR A 15 -17.09 -7.26 10.22
N PHE A 16 -18.42 -7.20 10.17
CA PHE A 16 -19.25 -7.44 11.35
C PHE A 16 -19.18 -8.92 11.76
N GLN A 17 -19.13 -9.13 13.07
CA GLN A 17 -19.24 -10.47 13.64
C GLN A 17 -20.58 -11.10 13.28
N LYS A 18 -20.54 -12.42 13.07
CA LYS A 18 -21.70 -13.24 12.71
C LYS A 18 -21.88 -14.38 13.71
N ASN A 19 -23.14 -14.74 13.96
CA ASN A 19 -23.46 -15.93 14.72
C ASN A 19 -23.23 -17.22 13.88
N GLU A 20 -23.48 -18.36 14.50
CA GLU A 20 -23.35 -19.68 13.84
C GLU A 20 -24.26 -19.84 12.60
N ASN A 21 -25.35 -19.10 12.52
CA ASN A 21 -26.26 -19.09 11.38
C ASN A 21 -25.82 -18.12 10.24
N GLY A 22 -24.72 -17.37 10.44
CA GLY A 22 -24.21 -16.40 9.47
C GLY A 22 -24.91 -15.03 9.52
N GLU A 23 -25.74 -14.76 10.53
CA GLU A 23 -26.41 -13.49 10.75
C GLU A 23 -25.47 -12.50 11.46
N CYS A 24 -25.46 -11.24 11.03
CA CYS A 24 -24.69 -10.18 11.67
C CYS A 24 -25.21 -9.92 13.09
N ILE A 25 -24.30 -9.93 14.07
CA ILE A 25 -24.57 -9.64 15.49
C ILE A 25 -23.91 -8.34 15.94
N GLU A 26 -23.27 -7.63 15.05
CA GLU A 26 -22.67 -6.31 15.26
C GLU A 26 -23.27 -5.28 14.33
N ASN A 27 -23.25 -4.03 14.77
CA ASN A 27 -23.37 -2.83 13.98
C ASN A 27 -22.04 -2.05 13.98
N TRP A 28 -22.01 -0.84 13.40
CA TRP A 28 -20.82 0.00 13.35
C TRP A 28 -20.27 0.34 14.73
N GLN A 29 -21.13 0.74 15.65
CA GLN A 29 -20.75 1.14 17.01
C GLN A 29 -20.19 -0.05 17.81
N ASP A 30 -20.79 -1.23 17.66
CA ASP A 30 -20.32 -2.46 18.31
C ASP A 30 -18.93 -2.84 17.80
N MET A 31 -18.70 -2.78 16.48
CA MET A 31 -17.40 -3.05 15.87
C MET A 31 -16.34 -2.04 16.35
N VAL A 32 -16.65 -0.74 16.35
CA VAL A 32 -15.75 0.31 16.84
C VAL A 32 -15.39 0.08 18.30
N LEU A 33 -16.37 -0.24 19.14
CA LEU A 33 -16.14 -0.55 20.56
C LEU A 33 -15.26 -1.78 20.75
N ARG A 34 -15.52 -2.87 20.00
CA ARG A 34 -14.72 -4.10 20.04
C ARG A 34 -13.26 -3.81 19.67
N VAL A 35 -13.04 -3.16 18.53
CA VAL A 35 -11.70 -2.83 18.02
C VAL A 35 -10.97 -1.90 19.00
N ALA A 36 -11.58 -0.79 19.39
CA ALA A 36 -10.97 0.19 20.29
C ALA A 36 -10.62 -0.42 21.65
N SER A 37 -11.53 -1.20 22.26
CA SER A 37 -11.31 -1.83 23.56
C SER A 37 -10.19 -2.89 23.50
N ASN A 38 -10.15 -3.68 22.42
CA ASN A 38 -9.10 -4.69 22.23
C ASN A 38 -7.72 -4.02 22.10
N ILE A 39 -7.59 -3.01 21.22
CA ILE A 39 -6.32 -2.34 20.96
C ILE A 39 -5.83 -1.56 22.20
N ALA A 40 -6.73 -0.86 22.90
CA ALA A 40 -6.39 -0.12 24.11
C ALA A 40 -5.96 -1.00 25.29
N GLY A 41 -6.29 -2.30 25.25
CA GLY A 41 -5.81 -3.28 26.23
C GLY A 41 -6.26 -3.07 27.65
N GLY A 42 -7.49 -2.56 27.84
CA GLY A 42 -8.10 -2.32 29.14
C GLY A 42 -7.87 -0.89 29.68
N ASP A 43 -7.10 -0.06 28.99
CA ASP A 43 -6.99 1.37 29.28
C ASP A 43 -8.26 2.10 28.82
N LYS A 44 -9.02 2.63 29.78
CA LYS A 44 -10.31 3.28 29.51
C LYS A 44 -10.15 4.61 28.77
N GLU A 45 -9.12 5.38 29.07
CA GLU A 45 -8.87 6.66 28.42
C GLU A 45 -8.47 6.46 26.96
N LYS A 46 -7.53 5.53 26.70
CA LYS A 46 -7.17 5.12 25.34
C LYS A 46 -8.38 4.55 24.59
N THR A 47 -9.19 3.71 25.23
CA THR A 47 -10.42 3.15 24.62
C THR A 47 -11.30 4.26 24.12
N GLN A 48 -11.59 5.27 24.93
CA GLN A 48 -12.45 6.37 24.51
C GLN A 48 -11.84 7.21 23.39
N ARG A 49 -10.51 7.47 23.43
CA ARG A 49 -9.81 8.15 22.33
C ARG A 49 -9.91 7.36 21.03
N TYR A 50 -9.70 6.05 21.07
CA TYR A 50 -9.78 5.20 19.89
C TYR A 50 -11.20 5.06 19.35
N ILE A 51 -12.23 5.01 20.22
CA ILE A 51 -13.63 5.11 19.78
C ILE A 51 -13.84 6.42 19.02
N ASN A 52 -13.44 7.55 19.58
CA ASN A 52 -13.61 8.86 18.96
C ASN A 52 -12.86 8.93 17.61
N LEU A 53 -11.65 8.42 17.55
CA LEU A 53 -10.82 8.40 16.34
C LEU A 53 -11.47 7.61 15.20
N LEU A 54 -11.98 6.40 15.50
CA LEU A 54 -12.61 5.52 14.52
C LEU A 54 -14.03 6.00 14.14
N ASP A 55 -14.85 6.36 15.13
CA ASP A 55 -16.24 6.73 14.90
C ASP A 55 -16.40 8.10 14.22
N SER A 56 -15.44 9.00 14.38
CA SER A 56 -15.39 10.25 13.61
C SER A 56 -15.13 10.04 12.12
N GLY A 57 -14.47 8.93 11.74
CA GLY A 57 -14.03 8.65 10.37
C GLY A 57 -12.74 9.38 9.97
N TYR A 58 -12.09 10.10 10.89
CA TYR A 58 -10.79 10.73 10.62
C TYR A 58 -9.68 9.73 10.33
N PHE A 59 -9.80 8.52 10.86
CA PHE A 59 -8.82 7.45 10.68
C PHE A 59 -9.50 6.09 10.66
N LEU A 60 -9.08 5.23 9.72
CA LEU A 60 -9.44 3.81 9.74
C LEU A 60 -8.18 2.96 9.60
N PRO A 61 -8.02 1.91 10.44
CA PRO A 61 -6.95 0.94 10.31
C PRO A 61 -7.24 -0.01 9.13
N ASN A 62 -6.24 -0.81 8.77
CA ASN A 62 -6.37 -1.83 7.74
C ASN A 62 -7.49 -2.84 8.05
N SER A 63 -7.97 -3.49 6.99
CA SER A 63 -9.06 -4.47 7.09
C SER A 63 -8.80 -5.58 8.12
N PRO A 64 -7.61 -6.21 8.21
CA PRO A 64 -7.36 -7.23 9.23
C PRO A 64 -7.54 -6.72 10.66
N THR A 65 -7.17 -5.48 10.97
CA THR A 65 -7.43 -4.90 12.30
C THR A 65 -8.92 -4.77 12.58
N LEU A 66 -9.71 -4.20 11.65
CA LEU A 66 -11.16 -4.08 11.82
C LEU A 66 -11.86 -5.43 11.94
N MET A 67 -11.41 -6.44 11.18
CA MET A 67 -12.01 -7.76 11.14
C MET A 67 -11.65 -8.62 12.35
N ASN A 68 -10.39 -8.61 12.78
CA ASN A 68 -9.84 -9.62 13.68
C ASN A 68 -9.59 -9.12 15.11
N ALA A 69 -9.53 -7.80 15.37
CA ALA A 69 -9.30 -7.29 16.70
C ALA A 69 -10.45 -7.71 17.65
N GLY A 70 -10.09 -8.41 18.73
CA GLY A 70 -11.06 -8.96 19.68
C GLY A 70 -11.69 -10.30 19.28
N ASN A 71 -11.22 -10.92 18.19
CA ASN A 71 -11.61 -12.25 17.74
C ASN A 71 -10.50 -13.27 18.02
N ASP A 72 -10.81 -14.56 17.97
CA ASP A 72 -9.84 -15.65 18.21
C ASP A 72 -8.61 -15.58 17.30
N LEU A 73 -8.80 -15.12 16.07
CA LEU A 73 -7.72 -15.04 15.09
C LEU A 73 -6.67 -13.99 15.44
N GLN A 74 -7.07 -12.82 15.94
CA GLN A 74 -6.25 -11.72 16.47
C GLN A 74 -4.98 -11.36 15.63
N GLN A 75 -4.90 -11.74 14.35
CA GLN A 75 -3.88 -11.30 13.42
C GLN A 75 -4.33 -9.98 12.80
N LEU A 76 -3.58 -8.88 13.02
CA LEU A 76 -4.02 -7.52 12.75
C LEU A 76 -3.24 -6.81 11.64
N SER A 77 -2.16 -7.43 11.13
CA SER A 77 -1.34 -6.85 10.06
C SER A 77 -1.87 -7.21 8.67
N ALA A 78 -1.65 -6.31 7.70
CA ALA A 78 -2.09 -6.51 6.32
C ALA A 78 -0.99 -7.01 5.39
N CYS A 79 0.28 -6.62 5.64
CA CYS A 79 1.39 -6.75 4.73
C CYS A 79 2.48 -7.62 5.34
N PHE A 80 2.98 -8.59 4.55
CA PHE A 80 3.99 -9.56 4.98
C PHE A 80 5.02 -9.78 3.86
N VAL A 81 6.27 -10.00 4.24
CA VAL A 81 7.31 -10.51 3.32
C VAL A 81 7.91 -11.79 3.92
N LEU A 82 7.98 -12.83 3.12
CA LEU A 82 8.54 -14.13 3.50
C LEU A 82 9.78 -14.44 2.65
N PRO A 83 10.81 -15.07 3.24
CA PRO A 83 11.96 -15.54 2.48
C PRO A 83 11.62 -16.75 1.62
N VAL A 84 12.29 -16.88 0.47
CA VAL A 84 12.30 -18.09 -0.35
C VAL A 84 13.74 -18.54 -0.49
N GLU A 85 14.12 -19.58 0.25
CA GLU A 85 15.49 -20.11 0.24
C GLU A 85 15.66 -21.12 -0.90
N ASP A 86 16.89 -21.21 -1.46
CA ASP A 86 17.24 -22.07 -2.60
C ASP A 86 17.35 -23.58 -2.19
N SER A 87 16.24 -24.09 -1.64
CA SER A 87 16.08 -25.51 -1.30
C SER A 87 14.61 -25.91 -1.38
N ILE A 88 14.34 -27.19 -1.66
CA ILE A 88 12.96 -27.71 -1.67
C ILE A 88 12.27 -27.49 -0.32
N GLU A 89 12.97 -27.75 0.77
CA GLU A 89 12.46 -27.51 2.12
C GLU A 89 12.10 -26.05 2.34
N GLY A 90 12.98 -25.11 1.99
CA GLY A 90 12.75 -23.68 2.15
C GLY A 90 11.62 -23.13 1.27
N ILE A 91 11.55 -23.59 0.01
CA ILE A 91 10.47 -23.23 -0.92
C ILE A 91 9.10 -23.67 -0.36
N PHE A 92 8.95 -24.96 0.02
CA PHE A 92 7.68 -25.48 0.52
C PHE A 92 7.34 -24.99 1.94
N GLU A 93 8.35 -24.68 2.77
CA GLU A 93 8.11 -23.98 4.04
C GLU A 93 7.53 -22.57 3.77
N SER A 94 8.03 -21.85 2.78
CA SER A 94 7.49 -20.53 2.37
C SER A 94 6.06 -20.64 1.83
N VAL A 95 5.73 -21.68 1.05
CA VAL A 95 4.36 -21.96 0.59
C VAL A 95 3.42 -22.19 1.77
N LYS A 96 3.83 -23.05 2.73
CA LYS A 96 3.05 -23.33 3.96
C LYS A 96 2.81 -22.03 4.75
N ASN A 97 3.85 -21.24 4.94
CA ASN A 97 3.80 -20.00 5.69
C ASN A 97 2.88 -18.95 5.03
N ALA A 98 2.93 -18.84 3.70
CA ALA A 98 2.01 -18.02 2.93
C ALA A 98 0.55 -18.44 3.16
N ALA A 99 0.25 -19.73 3.11
CA ALA A 99 -1.10 -20.26 3.35
C ALA A 99 -1.63 -19.87 4.75
N LEU A 100 -0.79 -19.93 5.79
CA LEU A 100 -1.16 -19.54 7.16
C LEU A 100 -1.46 -18.03 7.26
N ILE A 101 -0.68 -17.21 6.56
CA ILE A 101 -0.92 -15.74 6.50
C ILE A 101 -2.19 -15.43 5.72
N HIS A 102 -2.38 -16.05 4.56
CA HIS A 102 -3.59 -15.84 3.75
C HIS A 102 -4.86 -16.22 4.50
N LYS A 103 -4.84 -17.33 5.27
CA LYS A 103 -5.95 -17.71 6.13
C LYS A 103 -6.35 -16.59 7.09
N SER A 104 -5.40 -15.77 7.52
CA SER A 104 -5.62 -14.66 8.47
C SER A 104 -5.88 -13.30 7.84
N GLY A 105 -5.94 -13.20 6.51
CA GLY A 105 -6.28 -11.97 5.79
C GLY A 105 -5.08 -11.14 5.33
N GLY A 106 -3.84 -11.61 5.56
CA GLY A 106 -2.62 -10.93 5.12
C GLY A 106 -2.32 -11.14 3.63
N GLY A 107 -1.68 -10.15 3.01
CA GLY A 107 -1.05 -10.26 1.69
C GLY A 107 0.45 -10.51 1.84
N THR A 108 1.02 -11.34 0.96
CA THR A 108 2.42 -11.77 1.05
C THR A 108 3.26 -11.30 -0.12
N GLY A 109 4.53 -11.02 0.13
CA GLY A 109 5.54 -10.75 -0.89
C GLY A 109 6.73 -11.68 -0.75
N PHE A 110 7.35 -11.96 -1.88
CA PHE A 110 8.49 -12.86 -1.98
C PHE A 110 9.53 -12.29 -2.95
N SER A 111 10.81 -12.48 -2.63
CA SER A 111 11.88 -12.41 -3.60
C SER A 111 12.26 -13.82 -4.05
N PHE A 112 12.22 -14.03 -5.35
CA PHE A 112 12.66 -15.29 -5.96
C PHE A 112 14.12 -15.21 -6.43
N SER A 113 14.79 -14.08 -6.19
CA SER A 113 16.13 -13.78 -6.69
C SER A 113 17.24 -14.65 -6.08
N ARG A 114 16.97 -15.34 -4.96
CA ARG A 114 17.90 -16.29 -4.35
C ARG A 114 17.86 -17.67 -5.00
N LEU A 115 16.78 -17.99 -5.71
CA LEU A 115 16.64 -19.30 -6.34
C LEU A 115 17.58 -19.40 -7.53
N ARG A 116 18.25 -20.55 -7.64
CA ARG A 116 19.09 -20.84 -8.81
C ARG A 116 18.27 -20.87 -10.09
N GLU A 117 18.90 -20.47 -11.16
CA GLU A 117 18.33 -20.41 -12.51
C GLU A 117 17.88 -21.78 -13.02
N GLN A 118 17.01 -21.77 -14.01
CA GLN A 118 16.60 -22.96 -14.74
C GLN A 118 17.83 -23.65 -15.38
N ASN A 119 17.82 -24.97 -15.39
CA ASN A 119 18.90 -25.82 -15.86
C ASN A 119 20.22 -25.77 -15.04
N ALA A 120 20.29 -24.99 -13.96
CA ALA A 120 21.41 -25.07 -13.03
C ALA A 120 21.53 -26.47 -12.43
N ARG A 121 22.74 -26.95 -12.29
CA ARG A 121 23.01 -28.32 -11.81
C ARG A 121 22.68 -28.48 -10.32
N VAL A 122 21.87 -29.48 -10.00
CA VAL A 122 21.56 -29.86 -8.62
C VAL A 122 22.43 -31.04 -8.19
N ARG A 123 23.44 -30.77 -7.36
CA ARG A 123 24.44 -31.78 -6.95
C ARG A 123 23.83 -32.95 -6.20
N SER A 124 22.83 -32.74 -5.36
CA SER A 124 22.21 -33.76 -4.52
C SER A 124 21.47 -34.84 -5.30
N THR A 125 20.92 -34.50 -6.47
CA THR A 125 20.08 -35.40 -7.29
C THR A 125 20.74 -35.74 -8.64
N ASN A 126 21.88 -35.10 -8.99
CA ASN A 126 22.47 -35.11 -10.33
C ASN A 126 21.51 -34.63 -11.43
N GLY A 127 20.43 -33.95 -11.06
CA GLY A 127 19.46 -33.34 -11.96
C GLY A 127 19.74 -31.88 -12.24
N VAL A 128 18.74 -31.19 -12.78
CA VAL A 128 18.75 -29.77 -13.07
C VAL A 128 17.60 -29.04 -12.35
N SER A 129 17.78 -27.75 -12.07
CA SER A 129 16.77 -26.88 -11.50
C SER A 129 15.67 -26.56 -12.51
N SER A 130 14.45 -26.44 -12.04
CA SER A 130 13.31 -25.97 -12.84
C SER A 130 13.18 -24.42 -12.86
N GLY A 131 13.98 -23.72 -12.07
CA GLY A 131 14.01 -22.26 -12.01
C GLY A 131 12.87 -21.62 -11.21
N PRO A 132 12.95 -20.29 -10.95
CA PRO A 132 11.99 -19.56 -10.11
C PRO A 132 10.57 -19.55 -10.65
N ILE A 133 10.38 -19.47 -11.98
CA ILE A 133 9.05 -19.35 -12.61
C ILE A 133 8.21 -20.62 -12.37
N SER A 134 8.82 -21.80 -12.39
CA SER A 134 8.16 -23.07 -12.06
C SER A 134 7.64 -23.07 -10.63
N PHE A 135 8.41 -22.55 -9.69
CA PHE A 135 7.97 -22.46 -8.30
C PHE A 135 6.91 -21.38 -8.09
N LEU A 136 6.91 -20.27 -8.83
CA LEU A 136 5.80 -19.31 -8.83
C LEU A 136 4.46 -19.98 -9.10
N SER A 137 4.39 -20.94 -10.02
CA SER A 137 3.18 -21.71 -10.32
C SER A 137 2.70 -22.53 -9.12
N VAL A 138 3.61 -23.06 -8.31
CA VAL A 138 3.27 -23.80 -7.07
C VAL A 138 2.63 -22.87 -6.04
N PHE A 139 3.25 -21.68 -5.82
CA PHE A 139 2.68 -20.68 -4.91
C PHE A 139 1.32 -20.19 -5.39
N ASN A 140 1.14 -19.98 -6.69
CA ASN A 140 -0.14 -19.56 -7.27
C ASN A 140 -1.23 -20.61 -7.03
N ALA A 141 -0.95 -21.88 -7.32
CA ALA A 141 -1.89 -22.98 -7.10
C ALA A 141 -2.25 -23.15 -5.61
N ALA A 142 -1.27 -23.02 -4.72
CA ALA A 142 -1.50 -23.06 -3.28
C ALA A 142 -2.40 -21.89 -2.83
N THR A 143 -2.20 -20.69 -3.37
CA THR A 143 -3.00 -19.51 -3.06
C THR A 143 -4.44 -19.66 -3.56
N ASP A 144 -4.64 -20.26 -4.75
CA ASP A 144 -5.97 -20.55 -5.28
C ASP A 144 -6.76 -21.52 -4.37
N ALA A 145 -6.06 -22.49 -3.77
CA ALA A 145 -6.67 -23.47 -2.87
C ALA A 145 -7.06 -22.88 -1.51
N VAL A 146 -6.31 -21.87 -1.04
CA VAL A 146 -6.55 -21.21 0.26
C VAL A 146 -7.52 -20.05 0.10
N LYS A 147 -8.81 -20.33 0.16
CA LYS A 147 -9.85 -19.29 0.22
C LYS A 147 -10.02 -18.85 1.67
N GLN A 148 -9.74 -17.59 1.93
CA GLN A 148 -9.92 -16.96 3.25
C GLN A 148 -11.41 -16.98 3.65
N GLY A 149 -11.88 -18.04 4.31
CA GLY A 149 -13.25 -18.09 4.84
C GLY A 149 -14.36 -17.54 3.92
N GLY A 150 -14.16 -17.53 2.59
CA GLY A 150 -15.09 -16.99 1.60
C GLY A 150 -15.05 -15.47 1.39
N THR A 151 -14.20 -14.71 2.09
CA THR A 151 -14.31 -13.23 2.13
C THR A 151 -13.21 -12.47 1.37
N ARG A 152 -11.99 -13.01 1.23
CA ARG A 152 -10.88 -12.34 0.50
C ARG A 152 -10.02 -13.36 -0.23
N ARG A 153 -9.58 -13.07 -1.47
CA ARG A 153 -8.53 -13.82 -2.15
C ARG A 153 -7.16 -13.50 -1.54
N GLY A 154 -6.30 -14.49 -1.42
CA GLY A 154 -4.87 -14.28 -1.17
C GLY A 154 -4.29 -13.48 -2.33
N ALA A 155 -3.38 -12.58 -2.03
CA ALA A 155 -2.64 -11.81 -3.03
C ALA A 155 -1.16 -11.88 -2.71
N ASN A 156 -0.31 -12.02 -3.74
CA ASN A 156 1.12 -12.13 -3.62
C ASN A 156 1.84 -11.08 -4.48
N MET A 157 3.05 -10.72 -4.07
CA MET A 157 4.05 -10.06 -4.88
C MET A 157 5.19 -11.03 -5.14
N ALA A 158 5.64 -11.13 -6.39
CA ALA A 158 6.90 -11.78 -6.74
C ALA A 158 7.87 -10.74 -7.28
N ILE A 159 9.08 -10.72 -6.72
CA ILE A 159 10.17 -9.89 -7.23
C ILE A 159 11.30 -10.81 -7.73
N LEU A 160 11.81 -10.51 -8.92
CA LEU A 160 13.05 -11.08 -9.45
C LEU A 160 13.98 -9.94 -9.83
N ASN A 161 15.23 -10.01 -9.37
CA ASN A 161 16.23 -9.00 -9.70
C ASN A 161 16.61 -9.07 -11.18
N VAL A 162 16.89 -7.92 -11.77
CA VAL A 162 17.18 -7.76 -13.21
C VAL A 162 18.43 -8.49 -13.68
N ASP A 163 19.36 -8.79 -12.75
CA ASP A 163 20.58 -9.55 -13.01
C ASP A 163 20.41 -11.07 -12.94
N HIS A 164 19.19 -11.56 -12.64
CA HIS A 164 18.93 -13.00 -12.58
C HIS A 164 18.93 -13.63 -13.98
N PRO A 165 19.54 -14.83 -14.18
CA PRO A 165 19.59 -15.48 -15.49
C PRO A 165 18.22 -15.73 -16.15
N ASP A 166 17.18 -15.99 -15.37
CA ASP A 166 15.82 -16.24 -15.87
C ASP A 166 14.97 -14.98 -16.02
N ILE A 167 15.57 -13.79 -16.02
CA ILE A 167 14.83 -12.52 -16.00
C ILE A 167 13.92 -12.33 -17.21
N LEU A 168 14.32 -12.75 -18.40
CA LEU A 168 13.49 -12.60 -19.61
C LEU A 168 12.23 -13.46 -19.54
N GLU A 169 12.35 -14.69 -19.04
CA GLU A 169 11.19 -15.57 -18.81
C GLU A 169 10.26 -15.00 -17.73
N PHE A 170 10.82 -14.43 -16.66
CA PHE A 170 10.03 -13.77 -15.61
C PHE A 170 9.24 -12.58 -16.13
N ILE A 171 9.83 -11.71 -16.94
CA ILE A 171 9.15 -10.52 -17.50
C ILE A 171 7.93 -10.93 -18.35
N THR A 172 8.03 -12.06 -19.06
CA THR A 172 6.96 -12.53 -19.96
C THR A 172 6.01 -13.55 -19.34
N CYS A 173 6.25 -14.02 -18.10
CA CYS A 173 5.49 -15.13 -17.50
C CYS A 173 3.99 -14.87 -17.32
N LYS A 174 3.56 -13.61 -17.35
CA LYS A 174 2.15 -13.18 -17.32
C LYS A 174 1.65 -12.63 -18.65
N GLU A 175 2.32 -12.92 -19.75
CA GLU A 175 1.85 -12.53 -21.10
C GLU A 175 0.44 -13.07 -21.38
N ASP A 176 0.13 -14.29 -20.93
CA ASP A 176 -1.25 -14.75 -20.78
C ASP A 176 -1.80 -14.25 -19.43
N ILE A 177 -2.79 -13.36 -19.50
CA ILE A 177 -3.46 -12.75 -18.34
C ILE A 177 -4.13 -13.76 -17.38
N ASN A 178 -4.34 -15.00 -17.84
CA ASN A 178 -4.88 -16.08 -17.02
C ASN A 178 -3.81 -16.79 -16.18
N ASN A 179 -2.54 -16.55 -16.46
CA ASN A 179 -1.43 -17.11 -15.69
C ASN A 179 -1.16 -16.31 -14.43
N LEU A 180 -0.80 -16.99 -13.34
CA LEU A 180 -0.35 -16.38 -12.08
C LEU A 180 -1.29 -15.29 -11.56
N THR A 181 -2.60 -15.50 -11.65
CA THR A 181 -3.64 -14.51 -11.34
C THR A 181 -3.67 -14.03 -9.87
N ASN A 182 -2.98 -14.74 -8.96
CA ASN A 182 -2.83 -14.33 -7.55
C ASN A 182 -1.52 -13.60 -7.27
N PHE A 183 -0.71 -13.33 -8.32
CA PHE A 183 0.54 -12.61 -8.22
C PHE A 183 0.49 -11.29 -8.96
N ASN A 184 0.97 -10.25 -8.30
CA ASN A 184 1.59 -9.10 -8.96
C ASN A 184 3.08 -9.42 -9.09
N ILE A 185 3.68 -9.09 -10.23
CA ILE A 185 5.10 -9.31 -10.47
C ILE A 185 5.84 -7.99 -10.67
N SER A 186 7.07 -7.91 -10.16
CA SER A 186 7.92 -6.72 -10.33
C SER A 186 9.37 -7.12 -10.56
N VAL A 187 10.05 -6.36 -11.40
CA VAL A 187 11.49 -6.49 -11.60
C VAL A 187 12.23 -5.62 -10.60
N GLY A 188 13.12 -6.20 -9.82
CA GLY A 188 14.03 -5.47 -8.95
C GLY A 188 15.19 -4.90 -9.77
N ILE A 189 15.16 -3.58 -10.02
CA ILE A 189 16.20 -2.89 -10.80
C ILE A 189 17.12 -2.09 -9.90
N THR A 190 18.30 -1.76 -10.41
CA THR A 190 19.33 -0.99 -9.73
C THR A 190 19.71 0.25 -10.54
N GLU A 191 20.35 1.21 -9.89
CA GLU A 191 20.90 2.40 -10.55
C GLU A 191 21.93 2.00 -11.62
N GLU A 192 22.75 0.95 -11.33
CA GLU A 192 23.72 0.41 -12.29
C GLU A 192 23.04 -0.10 -13.56
N PHE A 193 21.94 -0.84 -13.42
CA PHE A 193 21.15 -1.29 -14.57
C PHE A 193 20.59 -0.10 -15.37
N MET A 194 20.01 0.89 -14.69
CA MET A 194 19.47 2.07 -15.36
C MET A 194 20.57 2.88 -16.09
N GLN A 195 21.76 2.95 -15.51
CA GLN A 195 22.90 3.57 -16.18
C GLN A 195 23.32 2.78 -17.44
N ALA A 196 23.32 1.44 -17.36
CA ALA A 196 23.60 0.59 -18.53
C ALA A 196 22.54 0.73 -19.63
N VAL A 197 21.26 0.95 -19.26
CA VAL A 197 20.17 1.28 -20.20
C VAL A 197 20.45 2.63 -20.88
N HIS A 198 20.78 3.66 -20.10
CA HIS A 198 21.06 5.00 -20.61
C HIS A 198 22.23 5.01 -21.59
N ASP A 199 23.29 4.25 -21.29
CA ASP A 199 24.54 4.20 -22.06
C ASP A 199 24.53 3.12 -23.16
N ASP A 200 23.41 2.43 -23.37
CA ASP A 200 23.22 1.30 -24.30
C ASP A 200 24.29 0.21 -24.15
N GLN A 201 24.59 -0.16 -22.91
CA GLN A 201 25.62 -1.14 -22.58
C GLN A 201 25.05 -2.55 -22.38
N GLU A 202 25.95 -3.55 -22.38
CA GLU A 202 25.65 -4.89 -21.91
C GLU A 202 25.59 -4.92 -20.38
N TYR A 203 24.64 -5.69 -19.85
CA TYR A 203 24.46 -5.93 -18.43
C TYR A 203 24.65 -7.43 -18.12
N PRO A 204 25.40 -7.78 -17.05
CA PRO A 204 25.66 -9.18 -16.72
C PRO A 204 24.45 -9.82 -16.05
N LEU A 205 24.12 -11.06 -16.44
CA LEU A 205 23.26 -11.95 -15.70
C LEU A 205 24.12 -12.87 -14.83
N VAL A 206 23.81 -12.93 -13.54
CA VAL A 206 24.63 -13.57 -12.51
C VAL A 206 23.86 -14.70 -11.85
N SER A 207 24.45 -15.90 -11.86
CA SER A 207 23.87 -17.03 -11.12
C SER A 207 23.86 -16.74 -9.62
N PRO A 208 22.70 -16.72 -8.95
CA PRO A 208 22.63 -16.46 -7.51
C PRO A 208 23.30 -17.58 -6.69
N HIS A 209 23.42 -18.78 -7.26
CA HIS A 209 24.03 -19.94 -6.61
C HIS A 209 25.57 -19.94 -6.67
N SER A 210 26.15 -19.60 -7.83
CA SER A 210 27.60 -19.65 -8.02
C SER A 210 28.30 -18.30 -7.94
N GLY A 211 27.54 -17.19 -8.14
CA GLY A 211 28.09 -15.85 -8.29
C GLY A 211 28.75 -15.60 -9.65
N GLU A 212 28.70 -16.56 -10.59
CA GLU A 212 29.31 -16.44 -11.90
C GLU A 212 28.39 -15.73 -12.88
N ILE A 213 28.99 -14.95 -13.80
CA ILE A 213 28.26 -14.36 -14.93
C ILE A 213 27.93 -15.50 -15.91
N THR A 214 26.64 -15.75 -16.08
CA THR A 214 26.15 -16.79 -17.01
C THR A 214 26.02 -16.26 -18.43
N GLN A 215 25.64 -14.99 -18.57
CA GLN A 215 25.40 -14.32 -19.84
C GLN A 215 25.57 -12.81 -19.68
N LYS A 216 25.80 -12.11 -20.79
CA LYS A 216 25.64 -10.66 -20.91
C LYS A 216 24.58 -10.38 -21.95
N ILE A 217 23.69 -9.44 -21.67
CA ILE A 217 22.60 -9.01 -22.55
C ILE A 217 22.56 -7.48 -22.63
N LYS A 218 22.01 -6.95 -23.70
CA LYS A 218 21.78 -5.50 -23.81
C LYS A 218 20.77 -5.05 -22.74
N ALA A 219 21.16 -4.09 -21.90
CA ALA A 219 20.26 -3.54 -20.87
C ALA A 219 19.01 -2.89 -21.48
N THR A 220 19.16 -2.22 -22.62
CA THR A 220 18.06 -1.64 -23.39
C THR A 220 17.05 -2.68 -23.90
N GLU A 221 17.48 -3.89 -24.28
CA GLU A 221 16.58 -4.98 -24.69
C GLU A 221 15.71 -5.44 -23.52
N VAL A 222 16.30 -5.62 -22.33
CA VAL A 222 15.56 -6.00 -21.12
C VAL A 222 14.57 -4.92 -20.73
N PHE A 223 15.01 -3.66 -20.72
CA PHE A 223 14.15 -2.53 -20.35
C PHE A 223 12.97 -2.37 -21.33
N ASN A 224 13.23 -2.49 -22.63
CA ASN A 224 12.17 -2.41 -23.64
C ASN A 224 11.17 -3.56 -23.50
N LEU A 225 11.63 -4.78 -23.15
CA LEU A 225 10.72 -5.90 -22.90
C LEU A 225 9.85 -5.66 -21.67
N ILE A 226 10.40 -5.08 -20.58
CA ILE A 226 9.61 -4.65 -19.41
C ILE A 226 8.52 -3.66 -19.83
N VAL A 227 8.88 -2.63 -20.60
CA VAL A 227 7.95 -1.61 -21.08
C VAL A 227 6.87 -2.21 -21.98
N GLU A 228 7.25 -3.11 -22.91
CA GLU A 228 6.33 -3.78 -23.81
C GLU A 228 5.29 -4.61 -23.05
N MET A 229 5.72 -5.41 -22.08
CA MET A 229 4.83 -6.26 -21.29
C MET A 229 3.95 -5.41 -20.35
N ALA A 230 4.51 -4.39 -19.71
CA ALA A 230 3.75 -3.46 -18.88
C ALA A 230 2.67 -2.72 -19.69
N HIS A 231 2.97 -2.30 -20.93
CA HIS A 231 1.99 -1.71 -21.83
C HIS A 231 0.90 -2.72 -22.24
N LYS A 232 1.26 -3.99 -22.47
CA LYS A 232 0.35 -5.03 -22.92
C LYS A 232 -0.71 -5.42 -21.90
N ASN A 233 -0.33 -5.55 -20.62
CA ASN A 233 -1.20 -6.08 -19.57
C ASN A 233 -1.04 -5.45 -18.18
N GLY A 234 -0.23 -4.39 -18.04
CA GLY A 234 0.02 -3.69 -16.77
C GLY A 234 1.14 -4.29 -15.92
N GLU A 235 1.80 -5.37 -16.35
CA GLU A 235 2.86 -6.05 -15.60
C GLU A 235 4.03 -6.46 -16.51
N PRO A 236 5.28 -6.52 -15.98
CA PRO A 236 5.71 -6.34 -14.60
C PRO A 236 5.75 -4.87 -14.17
N GLY A 237 5.66 -4.64 -12.85
CA GLY A 237 6.07 -3.38 -12.23
C GLY A 237 7.58 -3.30 -12.09
N ILE A 238 8.07 -2.16 -11.57
CA ILE A 238 9.50 -1.92 -11.29
C ILE A 238 9.65 -1.55 -9.82
N VAL A 239 10.68 -2.13 -9.18
CA VAL A 239 11.10 -1.80 -7.81
C VAL A 239 12.57 -1.43 -7.84
N PHE A 240 12.91 -0.21 -7.39
CA PHE A 240 14.29 0.27 -7.26
C PHE A 240 14.90 -0.30 -5.97
N ILE A 241 15.41 -1.53 -6.05
CA ILE A 241 15.76 -2.31 -4.86
C ILE A 241 16.95 -1.75 -4.08
N ASP A 242 17.90 -1.13 -4.73
CA ASP A 242 19.02 -0.42 -4.12
C ASP A 242 18.54 0.84 -3.39
N ARG A 243 17.70 1.67 -4.03
CA ARG A 243 17.13 2.86 -3.39
C ARG A 243 16.28 2.53 -2.17
N ILE A 244 15.50 1.45 -2.23
CA ILE A 244 14.77 0.96 -1.06
C ILE A 244 15.72 0.63 0.08
N ASN A 245 16.85 0.02 -0.20
CA ASN A 245 17.85 -0.32 0.80
C ASN A 245 18.68 0.87 1.29
N ASP A 246 18.86 1.92 0.48
CA ASP A 246 19.46 3.19 0.94
C ASP A 246 18.62 3.87 2.03
N TYR A 247 17.31 3.65 2.01
CA TYR A 247 16.37 4.17 3.01
C TYR A 247 15.93 3.13 4.05
N ASN A 248 16.55 1.95 4.06
CA ASN A 248 16.25 0.92 5.06
C ASN A 248 16.56 1.43 6.47
N PRO A 249 15.60 1.51 7.39
CA PRO A 249 15.85 2.05 8.73
C PRO A 249 16.72 1.14 9.59
N THR A 250 16.81 -0.14 9.27
CA THR A 250 17.53 -1.16 10.05
C THR A 250 18.49 -2.00 9.17
N PRO A 251 19.48 -1.36 8.49
CA PRO A 251 20.37 -2.05 7.56
C PRO A 251 21.24 -3.12 8.23
N GLN A 252 21.49 -2.98 9.54
CA GLN A 252 22.23 -3.96 10.34
C GLN A 252 21.47 -5.28 10.57
N VAL A 253 20.15 -5.30 10.33
CA VAL A 253 19.31 -6.50 10.47
C VAL A 253 19.29 -7.31 9.18
N GLY A 254 19.29 -6.64 8.04
CA GLY A 254 19.26 -7.27 6.74
C GLY A 254 18.84 -6.32 5.63
N ALA A 255 18.79 -6.83 4.40
CA ALA A 255 18.31 -6.12 3.23
C ALA A 255 16.80 -6.37 3.02
N MET A 256 16.11 -5.37 2.50
CA MET A 256 14.76 -5.51 1.96
C MET A 256 14.85 -6.13 0.58
N GLU A 257 14.11 -7.22 0.35
CA GLU A 257 14.18 -8.00 -0.89
C GLU A 257 12.86 -8.04 -1.65
N SER A 258 11.77 -7.66 -0.99
CA SER A 258 10.44 -7.66 -1.57
C SER A 258 9.53 -6.63 -0.89
N THR A 259 8.35 -6.47 -1.48
CA THR A 259 7.26 -5.66 -0.93
C THR A 259 6.02 -6.53 -0.73
N ASN A 260 5.01 -5.99 -0.05
CA ASN A 260 3.65 -6.57 -0.06
C ASN A 260 3.04 -6.49 -1.48
N PRO A 261 1.86 -7.11 -1.73
CA PRO A 261 1.26 -7.18 -3.07
C PRO A 261 1.01 -5.83 -3.76
N CYS A 262 0.74 -4.77 -3.00
CA CYS A 262 0.44 -3.44 -3.55
C CYS A 262 1.67 -2.51 -3.62
N GLY A 263 2.83 -2.97 -3.18
CA GLY A 263 4.12 -2.28 -3.32
C GLY A 263 4.41 -1.18 -2.29
N GLU A 264 3.46 -0.85 -1.40
CA GLU A 264 3.64 0.24 -0.44
C GLU A 264 4.50 -0.10 0.78
N GLN A 265 4.79 -1.40 1.00
CA GLN A 265 5.54 -1.88 2.15
C GLN A 265 6.78 -2.70 1.73
N PRO A 266 7.91 -2.05 1.47
CA PRO A 266 9.20 -2.73 1.44
C PRO A 266 9.54 -3.24 2.85
N LEU A 267 9.77 -4.55 2.97
CA LEU A 267 9.97 -5.22 4.25
C LEU A 267 11.17 -6.17 4.19
N LEU A 268 11.75 -6.44 5.35
CA LEU A 268 12.72 -7.50 5.54
C LEU A 268 12.04 -8.87 5.44
N PRO A 269 12.77 -9.95 5.15
CA PRO A 269 12.27 -11.30 5.29
C PRO A 269 11.72 -11.58 6.70
N ASN A 270 10.56 -12.25 6.79
CA ASN A 270 9.83 -12.49 8.03
C ASN A 270 9.40 -11.20 8.76
N GLU A 271 9.08 -10.16 8.02
CA GLU A 271 8.56 -8.93 8.59
C GLU A 271 7.12 -8.69 8.16
N ALA A 272 6.37 -7.97 8.99
CA ALA A 272 5.01 -7.55 8.71
C ALA A 272 4.78 -6.12 9.18
N CYS A 273 3.78 -5.47 8.59
CA CYS A 273 3.36 -4.13 8.98
C CYS A 273 1.83 -4.02 9.06
N ASN A 274 1.37 -3.32 10.09
CA ASN A 274 -0.01 -2.87 10.21
C ASN A 274 -0.13 -1.44 9.67
N LEU A 275 -1.26 -1.17 9.04
CA LEU A 275 -1.51 0.07 8.32
C LEU A 275 -2.76 0.77 8.83
N GLY A 276 -2.83 2.07 8.61
CA GLY A 276 -4.04 2.85 8.77
C GLY A 276 -3.95 4.14 7.97
N SER A 277 -5.10 4.70 7.61
CA SER A 277 -5.16 5.88 6.76
C SER A 277 -6.09 6.93 7.32
N MET A 278 -5.63 8.17 7.31
CA MET A 278 -6.38 9.34 7.72
C MET A 278 -7.22 9.85 6.55
N ASN A 279 -8.45 10.27 6.83
CA ASN A 279 -9.35 10.84 5.84
C ASN A 279 -9.12 12.36 5.74
N LEU A 280 -8.40 12.78 4.71
CA LEU A 280 -8.04 14.18 4.51
C LEU A 280 -9.24 15.08 4.20
N ALA A 281 -10.27 14.54 3.56
CA ALA A 281 -11.45 15.32 3.20
C ALA A 281 -12.19 15.90 4.42
N LEU A 282 -12.12 15.20 5.57
CA LEU A 282 -12.72 15.64 6.83
C LEU A 282 -11.93 16.75 7.54
N LEU A 283 -10.75 17.11 7.04
CA LEU A 283 -9.89 18.16 7.61
C LEU A 283 -10.09 19.52 6.96
N TRP A 284 -10.96 19.60 5.93
CA TRP A 284 -11.38 20.86 5.32
C TRP A 284 -12.65 21.34 6.00
N GLU A 285 -12.53 22.36 6.81
CA GLU A 285 -13.61 22.91 7.63
C GLU A 285 -13.64 24.44 7.45
N ASP A 286 -14.82 25.03 7.28
CA ASP A 286 -15.01 26.49 7.17
C ASP A 286 -14.13 27.18 6.09
N ASN A 287 -13.86 26.49 4.96
CA ASN A 287 -12.96 26.89 3.87
C ASN A 287 -11.48 27.03 4.28
N GLU A 288 -11.07 26.34 5.34
CA GLU A 288 -9.68 26.27 5.77
C GLU A 288 -9.27 24.83 6.09
N PHE A 289 -7.98 24.50 5.86
CA PHE A 289 -7.44 23.20 6.23
C PHE A 289 -6.98 23.21 7.69
N ASN A 290 -7.55 22.32 8.50
CA ASN A 290 -7.33 22.26 9.93
C ASN A 290 -6.06 21.48 10.31
N TRP A 291 -4.90 22.17 10.31
CA TRP A 291 -3.60 21.59 10.65
C TRP A 291 -3.49 21.10 12.08
N ASP A 292 -4.13 21.78 13.03
CA ASP A 292 -4.13 21.37 14.44
C ASP A 292 -4.89 20.05 14.62
N ARG A 293 -6.01 19.90 13.93
CA ARG A 293 -6.76 18.64 13.91
C ARG A 293 -5.95 17.54 13.26
N LEU A 294 -5.27 17.81 12.14
CA LEU A 294 -4.38 16.84 11.50
C LEU A 294 -3.30 16.36 12.46
N GLN A 295 -2.64 17.26 13.19
CA GLN A 295 -1.62 16.89 14.18
C GLN A 295 -2.18 15.95 15.25
N GLN A 296 -3.36 16.25 15.79
CA GLN A 296 -4.00 15.40 16.79
C GLN A 296 -4.34 14.01 16.23
N VAL A 297 -4.92 13.96 15.03
CA VAL A 297 -5.23 12.70 14.34
C VAL A 297 -3.97 11.88 14.07
N VAL A 298 -2.86 12.50 13.65
CA VAL A 298 -1.56 11.84 13.50
C VAL A 298 -1.11 11.21 14.82
N TYR A 299 -1.21 11.96 15.93
CA TYR A 299 -0.77 11.47 17.24
C TYR A 299 -1.59 10.29 17.73
N ASP A 300 -2.90 10.38 17.64
CA ASP A 300 -3.81 9.30 18.06
C ASP A 300 -3.67 8.05 17.15
N SER A 301 -3.43 8.26 15.85
CA SER A 301 -3.20 7.18 14.89
C SER A 301 -1.88 6.45 15.14
N VAL A 302 -0.80 7.16 15.48
CA VAL A 302 0.49 6.53 15.83
C VAL A 302 0.37 5.72 17.13
N ASP A 303 -0.33 6.24 18.16
CA ASP A 303 -0.63 5.49 19.38
C ASP A 303 -1.40 4.21 19.06
N PHE A 304 -2.46 4.32 18.24
CA PHE A 304 -3.28 3.19 17.85
C PHE A 304 -2.46 2.11 17.12
N LEU A 305 -1.68 2.52 16.12
CA LEU A 305 -0.89 1.58 15.31
C LEU A 305 0.26 0.93 16.11
N ASP A 306 0.90 1.63 17.04
CA ASP A 306 1.90 1.03 17.94
C ASP A 306 1.26 0.03 18.91
N ASP A 307 0.08 0.33 19.45
CA ASP A 307 -0.68 -0.58 20.31
C ASP A 307 -1.19 -1.82 19.53
N VAL A 308 -1.50 -1.69 18.24
CA VAL A 308 -1.82 -2.85 17.36
C VAL A 308 -0.69 -3.88 17.34
N ILE A 309 0.59 -3.45 17.30
CA ILE A 309 1.74 -4.37 17.37
C ILE A 309 1.71 -5.20 18.65
N ASN A 310 1.37 -4.58 19.77
CA ASN A 310 1.33 -5.24 21.08
C ASN A 310 0.17 -6.25 21.18
N ARG A 311 -0.90 -6.08 20.40
CA ARG A 311 -2.11 -6.91 20.43
C ARG A 311 -2.16 -7.99 19.36
N SER A 312 -1.42 -7.81 18.26
CA SER A 312 -1.40 -8.75 17.15
C SER A 312 -0.82 -10.11 17.58
N GLN A 313 -1.47 -11.19 17.14
CA GLN A 313 -0.97 -12.55 17.24
C GLN A 313 -0.58 -13.03 15.84
N PHE A 314 0.71 -13.21 15.62
CA PHE A 314 1.21 -13.65 14.32
C PHE A 314 1.19 -15.17 14.19
N PRO A 315 0.85 -15.71 13.00
CA PRO A 315 0.82 -17.16 12.79
C PRO A 315 2.22 -17.82 12.81
N LEU A 316 3.29 -17.00 12.67
CA LEU A 316 4.68 -17.45 12.63
C LEU A 316 5.50 -16.74 13.71
N GLN A 317 6.24 -17.51 14.50
CA GLN A 317 7.09 -16.97 15.57
C GLN A 317 8.19 -16.03 15.04
N ALA A 318 8.76 -16.32 13.86
CA ALA A 318 9.77 -15.48 13.23
C ALA A 318 9.21 -14.09 12.91
N ILE A 319 7.97 -14.00 12.45
CA ILE A 319 7.30 -12.72 12.17
C ILE A 319 7.03 -11.97 13.48
N ASP A 320 6.48 -12.66 14.49
CA ASP A 320 6.22 -12.06 15.81
C ASP A 320 7.50 -11.43 16.40
N TYR A 321 8.61 -12.15 16.29
CA TYR A 321 9.90 -11.67 16.73
C TYR A 321 10.34 -10.42 15.94
N THR A 322 10.40 -10.50 14.61
CA THR A 322 10.93 -9.41 13.77
C THR A 322 10.07 -8.15 13.88
N VAL A 323 8.74 -8.29 13.88
CA VAL A 323 7.82 -7.15 14.04
C VAL A 323 8.04 -6.45 15.38
N LYS A 324 8.20 -7.19 16.47
CA LYS A 324 8.46 -6.61 17.79
C LYS A 324 9.86 -5.99 17.92
N GLN A 325 10.85 -6.48 17.15
CA GLN A 325 12.19 -5.91 17.14
C GLN A 325 12.28 -4.58 16.39
N ASN A 326 11.53 -4.41 15.30
CA ASN A 326 11.57 -3.20 14.46
C ASN A 326 10.39 -2.24 14.70
N ARG A 327 9.25 -2.74 15.15
CA ARG A 327 8.03 -1.96 15.44
C ARG A 327 7.63 -1.02 14.29
N LYS A 328 7.70 -1.49 13.05
CA LYS A 328 7.25 -0.71 11.90
C LYS A 328 5.73 -0.52 11.92
N ILE A 329 5.28 0.69 11.68
CA ILE A 329 3.88 1.04 11.43
C ILE A 329 3.78 1.81 10.10
N GLY A 330 2.59 1.81 9.50
CA GLY A 330 2.35 2.47 8.23
C GLY A 330 1.12 3.39 8.31
N LEU A 331 1.33 4.64 8.75
CA LEU A 331 0.31 5.67 8.71
C LEU A 331 0.28 6.35 7.35
N GLY A 332 -0.87 6.37 6.71
CA GLY A 332 -1.07 7.00 5.42
C GLY A 332 -2.32 7.87 5.37
N VAL A 333 -2.76 8.15 4.15
CA VAL A 333 -3.91 9.00 3.88
C VAL A 333 -4.90 8.35 2.90
N MET A 334 -6.15 8.81 2.94
CA MET A 334 -7.20 8.61 1.94
C MET A 334 -7.98 9.91 1.80
N GLY A 335 -8.83 10.06 0.80
CA GLY A 335 -9.60 11.26 0.60
C GLY A 335 -8.82 12.42 -0.04
N TRP A 336 -7.68 12.15 -0.69
CA TRP A 336 -6.87 13.18 -1.33
C TRP A 336 -7.60 13.89 -2.47
N ALA A 337 -8.22 13.14 -3.38
CA ALA A 337 -8.97 13.73 -4.49
C ALA A 337 -10.18 14.53 -3.99
N ASP A 338 -10.88 14.04 -2.95
CA ASP A 338 -12.00 14.75 -2.37
C ASP A 338 -11.57 16.07 -1.70
N LEU A 339 -10.44 16.07 -0.99
CA LEU A 339 -9.85 17.29 -0.45
C LEU A 339 -9.54 18.31 -1.55
N LEU A 340 -8.94 17.88 -2.66
CA LEU A 340 -8.63 18.76 -3.79
C LEU A 340 -9.91 19.36 -4.40
N TYR A 341 -10.99 18.58 -4.50
CA TYR A 341 -12.28 19.08 -4.98
C TYR A 341 -12.87 20.17 -4.06
N GLU A 342 -12.81 19.97 -2.74
CA GLU A 342 -13.26 20.99 -1.77
C GLU A 342 -12.41 22.26 -1.82
N MET A 343 -11.08 22.12 -2.03
CA MET A 343 -10.15 23.23 -2.18
C MET A 343 -10.21 23.87 -3.57
N LYS A 344 -10.92 23.28 -4.53
CA LYS A 344 -10.98 23.67 -5.94
C LYS A 344 -9.61 23.69 -6.63
N ILE A 345 -8.75 22.73 -6.28
CA ILE A 345 -7.40 22.57 -6.84
C ILE A 345 -7.43 21.41 -7.84
N PRO A 346 -7.01 21.63 -9.11
CA PRO A 346 -6.86 20.54 -10.07
C PRO A 346 -5.83 19.50 -9.60
N TYR A 347 -6.15 18.21 -9.69
CA TYR A 347 -5.21 17.14 -9.32
C TYR A 347 -3.90 17.20 -10.12
N ASN A 348 -3.98 17.51 -11.41
CA ASN A 348 -2.87 17.63 -12.35
C ASN A 348 -2.30 19.07 -12.40
N SER A 349 -1.93 19.59 -11.23
CA SER A 349 -1.37 20.95 -11.09
C SER A 349 -0.13 20.95 -10.20
N ASP A 350 0.73 21.95 -10.37
CA ASP A 350 1.87 22.19 -9.48
C ASP A 350 1.41 22.50 -8.05
N GLU A 351 0.29 23.21 -7.90
CA GLU A 351 -0.30 23.53 -6.60
C GLU A 351 -0.67 22.24 -5.83
N ALA A 352 -1.31 21.28 -6.49
CA ALA A 352 -1.66 19.99 -5.86
C ALA A 352 -0.39 19.22 -5.44
N THR A 353 0.64 19.17 -6.28
CA THR A 353 1.89 18.46 -5.93
C THR A 353 2.67 19.14 -4.80
N LEU A 354 2.68 20.46 -4.75
CA LEU A 354 3.27 21.22 -3.63
C LEU A 354 2.51 21.01 -2.33
N LEU A 355 1.18 21.04 -2.38
CA LEU A 355 0.33 20.74 -1.22
C LEU A 355 0.53 19.31 -0.74
N ALA A 356 0.62 18.32 -1.65
CA ALA A 356 0.90 16.92 -1.32
C ALA A 356 2.22 16.76 -0.56
N ALA A 357 3.29 17.39 -1.04
CA ALA A 357 4.60 17.36 -0.39
C ALA A 357 4.56 18.02 1.00
N LYS A 358 3.94 19.20 1.12
CA LYS A 358 3.79 19.92 2.40
C LYS A 358 2.99 19.12 3.42
N LEU A 359 1.86 18.55 2.98
CA LEU A 359 1.00 17.75 3.84
C LEU A 359 1.71 16.49 4.32
N MET A 360 2.42 15.78 3.43
CA MET A 360 3.12 14.56 3.81
C MET A 360 4.36 14.85 4.68
N GLU A 361 5.04 15.98 4.47
CA GLU A 361 6.09 16.45 5.37
C GLU A 361 5.55 16.65 6.79
N PHE A 362 4.41 17.32 6.91
CA PHE A 362 3.77 17.55 8.20
C PHE A 362 3.42 16.22 8.89
N ILE A 363 2.81 15.29 8.17
CA ILE A 363 2.44 13.96 8.70
C ILE A 363 3.68 13.19 9.14
N ASP A 364 4.72 13.11 8.30
CA ASP A 364 5.95 12.38 8.61
C ASP A 364 6.66 12.96 9.84
N TYR A 365 6.81 14.27 9.89
CA TYR A 365 7.43 14.98 11.00
C TYR A 365 6.69 14.75 12.33
N HIS A 366 5.36 14.96 12.34
CA HIS A 366 4.56 14.80 13.56
C HIS A 366 4.40 13.33 13.97
N SER A 367 4.38 12.38 13.04
CA SER A 367 4.39 10.95 13.35
C SER A 367 5.65 10.53 14.08
N LYS A 368 6.81 11.07 13.67
CA LYS A 368 8.10 10.83 14.33
C LYS A 368 8.19 11.52 15.69
N LEU A 369 7.70 12.76 15.81
CA LEU A 369 7.60 13.43 17.12
C LEU A 369 6.78 12.62 18.12
N LYS A 370 5.67 12.03 17.65
CA LYS A 370 4.85 11.16 18.49
C LYS A 370 5.58 9.86 18.84
N SER A 371 6.26 9.26 17.88
CA SER A 371 7.06 8.05 18.09
C SER A 371 8.23 8.28 19.08
N ILE A 372 8.83 9.48 19.09
CA ILE A 372 9.81 9.89 20.11
C ILE A 372 9.14 9.94 21.51
N LYS A 373 7.97 10.57 21.65
CA LYS A 373 7.24 10.61 22.91
C LYS A 373 6.89 9.21 23.42
N LEU A 374 6.57 8.27 22.52
CA LEU A 374 6.36 6.87 22.88
C LEU A 374 7.67 6.20 23.33
N ALA A 375 8.79 6.52 22.69
CA ALA A 375 10.09 5.97 23.10
C ALA A 375 10.49 6.46 24.52
N GLU A 376 10.22 7.70 24.87
CA GLU A 376 10.45 8.22 26.22
C GLU A 376 9.64 7.46 27.30
N GLN A 377 8.45 6.98 26.95
CA GLN A 377 7.55 6.28 27.87
C GLN A 377 7.78 4.77 27.92
N GLN A 378 8.08 4.14 26.77
CA GLN A 378 8.06 2.69 26.59
C GLN A 378 9.38 2.11 26.04
N GLY A 379 10.39 2.98 25.81
CA GLY A 379 11.65 2.63 25.19
C GLY A 379 11.59 2.62 23.66
N SER A 380 12.75 2.77 23.02
CA SER A 380 12.92 2.66 21.58
C SER A 380 12.63 1.25 21.07
N PHE A 381 12.42 1.10 19.74
CA PHE A 381 12.36 -0.23 19.17
C PHE A 381 13.68 -1.00 19.43
N PRO A 382 13.65 -2.32 19.71
CA PRO A 382 14.82 -3.07 20.16
C PRO A 382 16.03 -3.00 19.22
N ASN A 383 15.81 -3.00 17.89
CA ASN A 383 16.87 -2.89 16.88
C ASN A 383 17.31 -1.43 16.64
N PHE A 384 17.07 -0.50 17.56
CA PHE A 384 17.46 0.91 17.42
C PHE A 384 18.97 1.07 17.23
N LYS A 385 19.78 0.32 18.00
CA LYS A 385 21.24 0.37 17.88
C LYS A 385 21.69 -0.18 16.53
N GLY A 386 22.44 0.62 15.78
CA GLY A 386 22.89 0.29 14.41
C GLY A 386 21.91 0.73 13.31
N SER A 387 20.73 1.23 13.69
CA SER A 387 19.77 1.82 12.76
C SER A 387 20.24 3.18 12.22
N ILE A 388 19.63 3.65 11.14
CA ILE A 388 19.87 5.00 10.61
C ILE A 388 19.64 6.09 11.67
N TYR A 389 18.72 5.87 12.58
CA TYR A 389 18.39 6.78 13.66
C TYR A 389 19.52 6.90 14.69
N SER A 390 20.09 5.77 15.11
CA SER A 390 21.23 5.77 16.06
C SER A 390 22.52 6.29 15.44
N GLN A 391 22.61 6.28 14.11
CA GLN A 391 23.73 6.82 13.34
C GLN A 391 23.56 8.28 12.96
N GLY A 392 22.38 8.87 13.21
CA GLY A 392 22.05 10.24 12.83
C GLY A 392 21.90 10.47 11.32
N THR A 393 21.67 9.40 10.55
CA THR A 393 21.62 9.43 9.07
C THR A 393 20.20 9.52 8.50
N LEU A 394 19.23 10.00 9.27
CA LEU A 394 17.87 10.24 8.75
C LEU A 394 17.90 11.28 7.63
N HIS A 395 17.71 10.80 6.40
CA HIS A 395 17.73 11.63 5.18
C HIS A 395 16.38 12.32 4.94
N ARG A 396 16.08 13.36 5.71
CA ARG A 396 14.92 14.22 5.51
C ARG A 396 15.34 15.67 5.46
N LYS A 397 14.86 16.40 4.46
CA LYS A 397 15.04 17.84 4.29
C LYS A 397 13.75 18.45 3.78
N GLY A 398 13.27 19.48 4.43
CA GLY A 398 12.03 20.16 4.09
C GLY A 398 11.93 21.51 4.78
N GLU A 399 10.70 21.98 5.00
CA GLU A 399 10.41 23.28 5.61
C GLU A 399 10.39 23.21 7.15
N LEU A 400 10.12 22.01 7.73
CA LEU A 400 10.09 21.79 9.17
C LEU A 400 11.49 21.56 9.73
N ASP A 401 11.65 21.70 11.06
CA ASP A 401 12.95 21.61 11.74
C ASP A 401 13.42 20.14 11.90
N TRP A 402 13.87 19.55 10.80
CA TRP A 402 14.40 18.18 10.78
C TRP A 402 15.72 18.02 11.57
N ASP A 403 16.47 19.11 11.80
CA ASP A 403 17.67 19.06 12.63
C ASP A 403 17.31 18.89 14.11
N MET A 404 16.32 19.63 14.60
CA MET A 404 15.76 19.43 15.93
C MET A 404 15.25 18.00 16.10
N LEU A 405 14.50 17.47 15.11
CA LEU A 405 13.97 16.11 15.17
C LEU A 405 15.09 15.06 15.24
N ARG A 406 16.17 15.19 14.45
CA ARG A 406 17.34 14.30 14.51
C ARG A 406 18.01 14.32 15.87
N ASN A 407 18.17 15.50 16.46
CA ASN A 407 18.76 15.67 17.81
C ASN A 407 17.86 15.00 18.87
N ASP A 408 16.56 15.17 18.77
CA ASP A 408 15.59 14.53 19.67
C ASP A 408 15.63 13.00 19.53
N ILE A 409 15.67 12.45 18.34
CA ILE A 409 15.82 11.01 18.11
C ILE A 409 17.13 10.50 18.72
N SER A 410 18.23 11.20 18.52
CA SER A 410 19.53 10.79 19.03
C SER A 410 19.60 10.76 20.56
N SER A 411 18.90 11.68 21.24
CA SER A 411 18.92 11.82 22.69
C SER A 411 17.83 11.02 23.42
N LYS A 412 16.64 10.90 22.82
CA LYS A 412 15.43 10.30 23.43
C LYS A 412 15.07 8.95 22.82
N GLY A 413 15.60 8.63 21.62
CA GLY A 413 15.24 7.46 20.85
C GLY A 413 13.95 7.65 20.03
N ILE A 414 13.53 6.60 19.32
CA ILE A 414 12.29 6.53 18.58
C ILE A 414 11.64 5.14 18.72
N ARG A 415 10.33 5.07 18.86
CA ARG A 415 9.59 3.83 19.16
C ARG A 415 9.42 2.93 17.96
N ASN A 416 9.30 3.49 16.75
CA ASN A 416 8.96 2.80 15.51
C ASN A 416 10.05 3.00 14.47
N ALA A 417 10.50 1.93 13.82
CA ALA A 417 11.54 2.01 12.79
C ALA A 417 11.03 2.69 11.50
N THR A 418 9.74 2.57 11.19
CA THR A 418 9.04 3.38 10.19
C THR A 418 7.72 3.85 10.76
N THR A 419 7.20 5.00 10.28
CA THR A 419 5.92 5.53 10.71
C THR A 419 4.92 5.72 9.56
N THR A 420 5.38 5.92 8.33
CA THR A 420 4.52 6.37 7.22
C THR A 420 4.56 5.45 6.00
N THR A 421 3.40 5.32 5.34
CA THR A 421 3.19 4.64 4.06
C THR A 421 1.93 5.16 3.39
N ILE A 422 1.80 5.03 2.07
CA ILE A 422 0.55 5.30 1.37
C ILE A 422 0.01 4.01 0.78
N ALA A 423 -1.01 3.45 1.45
CA ALA A 423 -1.72 2.25 1.00
C ALA A 423 -2.83 2.57 -0.02
N PRO A 424 -3.28 1.61 -0.83
CA PRO A 424 -4.38 1.81 -1.78
C PRO A 424 -5.72 2.18 -1.12
N THR A 425 -5.95 1.77 0.12
CA THR A 425 -7.18 2.01 0.92
C THR A 425 -8.50 1.54 0.28
N GLY A 426 -8.47 0.68 -0.74
CA GLY A 426 -9.62 0.35 -1.58
C GLY A 426 -10.93 0.03 -0.83
N THR A 427 -10.87 -0.71 0.29
CA THR A 427 -12.08 -1.05 1.07
C THR A 427 -12.35 -0.06 2.19
N ILE A 428 -11.32 0.41 2.91
CA ILE A 428 -11.55 1.34 4.03
C ILE A 428 -12.00 2.72 3.55
N SER A 429 -11.59 3.17 2.36
CA SER A 429 -12.12 4.40 1.76
C SER A 429 -13.60 4.28 1.38
N MET A 430 -14.06 3.09 0.93
CA MET A 430 -15.49 2.83 0.71
C MET A 430 -16.29 2.90 2.03
N ILE A 431 -15.73 2.39 3.14
CA ILE A 431 -16.35 2.48 4.47
C ILE A 431 -16.41 3.94 4.91
N ALA A 432 -15.35 4.70 4.70
CA ALA A 432 -15.25 6.12 5.04
C ALA A 432 -15.99 7.05 4.05
N ASN A 433 -16.52 6.50 2.96
CA ASN A 433 -17.19 7.24 1.87
C ASN A 433 -16.32 8.37 1.31
N THR A 434 -15.07 8.05 0.98
CA THR A 434 -14.06 9.00 0.46
C THR A 434 -13.22 8.38 -0.65
N SER A 435 -12.42 9.18 -1.35
CA SER A 435 -11.52 8.70 -2.40
C SER A 435 -10.37 7.85 -1.84
N SER A 436 -9.88 6.90 -2.67
CA SER A 436 -8.88 5.92 -2.25
C SER A 436 -7.46 6.51 -2.27
N GLY A 437 -6.77 6.42 -1.13
CA GLY A 437 -5.36 6.81 -1.01
C GLY A 437 -5.08 8.20 -1.57
N VAL A 438 -4.12 8.25 -2.49
CA VAL A 438 -3.76 9.46 -3.24
C VAL A 438 -4.15 9.37 -4.72
N GLU A 439 -5.06 8.44 -5.03
CA GLU A 439 -5.57 8.27 -6.39
C GLU A 439 -6.51 9.39 -6.79
N PRO A 440 -6.54 9.80 -8.07
CA PRO A 440 -7.63 10.63 -8.59
C PRO A 440 -8.92 9.80 -8.67
N GLN A 441 -10.06 10.46 -8.80
CA GLN A 441 -11.31 9.75 -9.05
C GLN A 441 -11.27 9.02 -10.39
N PHE A 442 -11.69 7.76 -10.39
CA PHE A 442 -11.76 6.98 -11.62
C PHE A 442 -12.89 7.47 -12.53
N SER A 443 -14.03 7.81 -11.95
CA SER A 443 -15.21 8.32 -12.66
C SER A 443 -16.00 9.26 -11.76
N LEU A 444 -16.54 10.33 -12.32
CA LEU A 444 -17.44 11.27 -11.63
C LEU A 444 -18.86 10.76 -11.55
N VAL A 445 -19.29 10.02 -12.58
CA VAL A 445 -20.63 9.44 -12.68
C VAL A 445 -20.51 8.05 -13.29
N TYR A 446 -21.17 7.06 -12.69
CA TYR A 446 -21.23 5.71 -13.26
C TYR A 446 -22.59 5.06 -13.03
N VAL A 447 -22.94 4.14 -13.92
CA VAL A 447 -24.18 3.37 -13.84
C VAL A 447 -23.91 2.04 -13.17
N LYS A 448 -24.60 1.79 -12.06
CA LYS A 448 -24.58 0.50 -11.37
C LYS A 448 -25.73 -0.35 -11.89
N ASN A 449 -25.43 -1.49 -12.50
CA ASN A 449 -26.46 -2.48 -12.81
C ASN A 449 -26.80 -3.23 -11.52
N VAL A 450 -28.01 -3.08 -11.03
CA VAL A 450 -28.54 -3.81 -9.87
C VAL A 450 -29.43 -4.97 -10.34
N MET A 451 -29.82 -5.85 -9.39
CA MET A 451 -30.70 -6.97 -9.69
C MET A 451 -31.99 -6.50 -10.37
N ASP A 452 -32.54 -7.33 -11.28
CA ASP A 452 -33.74 -7.09 -12.08
C ASP A 452 -33.59 -6.08 -13.24
N GLY A 453 -32.34 -5.73 -13.63
CA GLY A 453 -32.09 -4.87 -14.80
C GLY A 453 -32.29 -3.38 -14.53
N GLU A 454 -32.53 -2.98 -13.30
CA GLU A 454 -32.52 -1.58 -12.90
C GLU A 454 -31.11 -1.00 -12.94
N LYS A 455 -31.00 0.20 -13.49
CA LYS A 455 -29.76 0.97 -13.58
C LYS A 455 -29.82 2.10 -12.56
N LEU A 456 -28.95 2.04 -11.54
CA LEU A 456 -28.79 3.13 -10.59
C LEU A 456 -27.63 4.01 -11.01
N LEU A 457 -27.89 5.29 -11.14
CA LEU A 457 -26.90 6.31 -11.38
C LEU A 457 -26.21 6.67 -10.05
N TYR A 458 -24.88 6.58 -10.03
CA TYR A 458 -24.07 7.09 -8.93
C TYR A 458 -23.35 8.35 -9.40
N VAL A 459 -23.48 9.42 -8.66
CA VAL A 459 -22.77 10.69 -8.93
C VAL A 459 -21.83 10.97 -7.75
N ASN A 460 -20.60 11.40 -8.05
CA ASN A 460 -19.69 11.87 -7.01
C ASN A 460 -20.31 13.08 -6.28
N PRO A 461 -20.41 13.07 -4.93
CA PRO A 461 -21.13 14.11 -4.19
C PRO A 461 -20.57 15.53 -4.38
N HIS A 462 -19.24 15.67 -4.51
CA HIS A 462 -18.61 16.98 -4.74
C HIS A 462 -18.92 17.51 -6.15
N PHE A 463 -18.92 16.63 -7.14
CA PHE A 463 -19.31 16.98 -8.50
C PHE A 463 -20.80 17.31 -8.60
N GLU A 464 -21.66 16.51 -7.96
CA GLU A 464 -23.10 16.76 -7.90
C GLU A 464 -23.39 18.14 -7.32
N LYS A 465 -22.75 18.47 -6.19
CA LYS A 465 -22.87 19.80 -5.57
C LYS A 465 -22.42 20.91 -6.52
N ALA A 466 -21.26 20.77 -7.15
CA ALA A 466 -20.75 21.77 -8.08
C ALA A 466 -21.68 22.01 -9.28
N MET A 467 -22.30 20.94 -9.80
CA MET A 467 -23.29 21.03 -10.89
C MET A 467 -24.59 21.66 -10.44
N HIS A 468 -25.06 21.39 -9.20
CA HIS A 468 -26.21 22.07 -8.64
C HIS A 468 -25.94 23.56 -8.41
N ASP A 469 -24.80 23.93 -7.84
CA ASP A 469 -24.39 25.31 -7.60
C ASP A 469 -24.29 26.12 -8.90
N ALA A 470 -23.87 25.46 -10.00
CA ALA A 470 -23.82 26.05 -11.34
C ALA A 470 -25.19 26.07 -12.06
N GLY A 471 -26.24 25.46 -11.50
CA GLY A 471 -27.55 25.31 -12.16
C GLY A 471 -27.56 24.41 -13.39
N LEU A 472 -26.60 23.46 -13.47
CA LEU A 472 -26.39 22.56 -14.60
C LEU A 472 -26.74 21.10 -14.31
N TYR A 473 -27.14 20.78 -13.08
CA TYR A 473 -27.52 19.43 -12.73
C TYR A 473 -28.82 19.02 -13.42
N SER A 474 -28.74 17.91 -14.15
CA SER A 474 -29.93 17.19 -14.63
C SER A 474 -29.56 15.71 -14.81
N GLU A 475 -30.55 14.83 -14.71
CA GLU A 475 -30.34 13.38 -14.92
C GLU A 475 -29.78 13.10 -16.31
N GLU A 476 -30.30 13.80 -17.35
CA GLU A 476 -29.79 13.69 -18.71
C GLU A 476 -28.30 14.07 -18.81
N MET A 477 -27.89 15.14 -18.13
CA MET A 477 -26.49 15.55 -18.10
C MET A 477 -25.63 14.50 -17.38
N MET A 478 -26.09 13.95 -16.25
CA MET A 478 -25.35 12.92 -15.50
C MET A 478 -25.19 11.63 -16.30
N ILE A 479 -26.26 11.19 -17.01
CA ILE A 479 -26.18 10.04 -17.92
C ILE A 479 -25.13 10.29 -19.01
N LYS A 480 -25.11 11.49 -19.60
CA LYS A 480 -24.12 11.84 -20.60
C LYS A 480 -22.69 11.82 -20.07
N VAL A 481 -22.46 12.31 -18.85
CA VAL A 481 -21.15 12.22 -18.16
C VAL A 481 -20.75 10.76 -17.94
N ALA A 482 -21.70 9.90 -17.54
CA ALA A 482 -21.43 8.48 -17.37
C ALA A 482 -21.07 7.75 -18.69
N GLU A 483 -21.67 8.16 -19.80
CA GLU A 483 -21.40 7.60 -21.13
C GLU A 483 -20.03 8.03 -21.68
N THR A 484 -19.66 9.30 -21.46
CA THR A 484 -18.37 9.83 -21.96
C THR A 484 -17.20 9.49 -21.04
N GLY A 485 -17.45 9.23 -19.74
CA GLY A 485 -16.42 8.99 -18.72
C GLY A 485 -15.59 10.22 -18.33
N SER A 486 -15.76 11.34 -19.05
CA SER A 486 -15.04 12.60 -18.82
C SER A 486 -15.93 13.79 -19.13
N ILE A 487 -15.65 14.93 -18.49
CA ILE A 487 -16.33 16.21 -18.73
C ILE A 487 -15.48 17.20 -19.54
N GLN A 488 -14.25 16.83 -19.91
CA GLN A 488 -13.28 17.76 -20.49
C GLN A 488 -13.78 18.37 -21.81
N GLU A 489 -14.44 17.61 -22.66
CA GLU A 489 -14.99 18.05 -23.95
C GLU A 489 -16.41 18.64 -23.85
N MET A 490 -16.97 18.73 -22.64
CA MET A 490 -18.34 19.23 -22.44
C MET A 490 -18.37 20.75 -22.29
N SER A 491 -18.39 21.51 -23.38
CA SER A 491 -18.36 22.97 -23.41
C SER A 491 -19.51 23.67 -22.65
N LYS A 492 -20.62 22.96 -22.36
CA LYS A 492 -21.71 23.46 -21.51
C LYS A 492 -21.35 23.56 -20.03
N ILE A 493 -20.32 22.80 -19.59
CA ILE A 493 -19.81 22.85 -18.22
C ILE A 493 -18.71 23.92 -18.16
N PRO A 494 -18.78 24.87 -17.21
CA PRO A 494 -17.76 25.92 -17.04
C PRO A 494 -16.33 25.35 -16.93
N ALA A 495 -15.36 26.09 -17.45
CA ALA A 495 -13.95 25.68 -17.45
C ALA A 495 -13.44 25.42 -16.03
N GLU A 496 -13.83 26.26 -15.06
CA GLU A 496 -13.43 26.14 -13.66
C GLU A 496 -13.89 24.78 -13.04
N ILE A 497 -15.05 24.26 -13.45
CA ILE A 497 -15.52 22.95 -13.00
C ILE A 497 -14.75 21.84 -13.73
N ARG A 498 -14.53 21.97 -15.05
CA ARG A 498 -13.82 20.95 -15.82
C ARG A 498 -12.36 20.79 -15.39
N GLU A 499 -11.69 21.87 -15.08
CA GLU A 499 -10.30 21.86 -14.60
C GLU A 499 -10.15 21.16 -13.24
N VAL A 500 -11.09 21.34 -12.33
CA VAL A 500 -11.05 20.72 -10.99
C VAL A 500 -11.47 19.27 -11.02
N PHE A 501 -12.57 18.96 -11.72
CA PHE A 501 -13.16 17.60 -11.72
C PHE A 501 -12.59 16.73 -12.84
N VAL A 502 -11.27 16.51 -12.81
CA VAL A 502 -10.57 15.57 -13.70
C VAL A 502 -10.71 14.14 -13.21
N THR A 503 -10.80 13.20 -14.15
CA THR A 503 -10.78 11.76 -13.86
C THR A 503 -9.38 11.17 -14.10
N SER A 504 -9.16 9.92 -13.66
CA SER A 504 -7.87 9.26 -13.84
C SER A 504 -7.41 9.18 -15.30
N HIS A 505 -8.35 9.13 -16.25
CA HIS A 505 -8.07 9.09 -17.71
C HIS A 505 -7.83 10.47 -18.32
N ASP A 506 -8.23 11.54 -17.64
CA ASP A 506 -7.96 12.92 -18.07
C ASP A 506 -6.53 13.38 -17.68
N ILE A 507 -5.88 12.62 -16.78
CA ILE A 507 -4.59 12.93 -16.19
C ILE A 507 -3.49 12.21 -16.96
N THR A 508 -2.47 12.95 -17.44
CA THR A 508 -1.35 12.32 -18.14
C THR A 508 -0.48 11.48 -17.20
N PRO A 509 0.21 10.44 -17.71
CA PRO A 509 1.11 9.61 -16.89
C PRO A 509 2.15 10.41 -16.10
N GLU A 510 2.65 11.50 -16.66
CA GLU A 510 3.59 12.40 -15.99
C GLU A 510 3.01 12.96 -14.68
N TRP A 511 1.77 13.42 -14.68
CA TRP A 511 1.13 13.96 -13.47
C TRP A 511 0.84 12.88 -12.43
N HIS A 512 0.51 11.65 -12.84
CA HIS A 512 0.42 10.52 -11.91
C HIS A 512 1.77 10.28 -11.19
N ILE A 513 2.88 10.29 -11.95
CA ILE A 513 4.24 10.09 -11.40
C ILE A 513 4.65 11.27 -10.50
N ARG A 514 4.39 12.52 -10.93
CA ARG A 514 4.69 13.71 -10.13
C ARG A 514 3.96 13.72 -8.80
N MET A 515 2.68 13.31 -8.80
CA MET A 515 1.90 13.19 -7.55
C MET A 515 2.47 12.11 -6.64
N GLN A 516 2.79 10.93 -7.18
CA GLN A 516 3.45 9.85 -6.41
C GLN A 516 4.78 10.34 -5.81
N ALA A 517 5.61 10.99 -6.60
CA ALA A 517 6.90 11.51 -6.15
C ALA A 517 6.77 12.58 -5.07
N ALA A 518 5.73 13.44 -5.15
CA ALA A 518 5.45 14.46 -4.14
C ALA A 518 5.17 13.84 -2.76
N PHE A 519 4.34 12.80 -2.70
CA PHE A 519 4.10 12.05 -1.47
C PHE A 519 5.32 11.25 -1.03
N GLN A 520 5.99 10.53 -1.96
CA GLN A 520 7.15 9.68 -1.65
C GLN A 520 8.30 10.45 -1.00
N LYS A 521 8.43 11.74 -1.27
CA LYS A 521 9.47 12.59 -0.68
C LYS A 521 9.51 12.52 0.85
N PHE A 522 8.36 12.31 1.49
CA PHE A 522 8.23 12.28 2.95
C PHE A 522 7.55 10.99 3.49
N VAL A 523 7.55 9.92 2.72
CA VAL A 523 7.07 8.59 3.15
C VAL A 523 8.27 7.71 3.50
N ASP A 524 8.22 7.01 4.64
CA ASP A 524 9.29 6.09 5.06
C ASP A 524 9.34 4.84 4.18
N ASN A 525 8.17 4.25 3.91
CA ASN A 525 8.03 3.06 3.09
C ASN A 525 7.82 3.45 1.61
N ALA A 526 6.67 3.11 1.01
CA ALA A 526 6.41 3.50 -0.37
C ALA A 526 4.97 4.02 -0.56
N VAL A 527 4.70 4.52 -1.75
CA VAL A 527 3.40 5.05 -2.19
C VAL A 527 2.81 4.11 -3.23
N SER A 528 1.71 3.45 -2.88
CA SER A 528 0.92 2.71 -3.86
C SER A 528 0.20 3.69 -4.79
N LYS A 529 0.44 3.58 -6.09
CA LYS A 529 -0.13 4.47 -7.11
C LYS A 529 -0.36 3.75 -8.41
N THR A 530 -1.57 3.90 -8.96
CA THR A 530 -1.93 3.40 -10.28
C THR A 530 -1.72 4.48 -11.33
N ILE A 531 -1.13 4.12 -12.46
CA ILE A 531 -1.06 4.95 -13.65
C ILE A 531 -2.04 4.40 -14.66
N ASN A 532 -3.06 5.18 -15.02
CA ASN A 532 -4.10 4.76 -15.95
C ASN A 532 -3.74 5.20 -17.37
N PHE A 533 -3.85 4.25 -18.30
CA PHE A 533 -3.70 4.51 -19.73
C PHE A 533 -5.03 4.20 -20.45
N THR A 534 -5.28 4.92 -21.51
CA THR A 534 -6.38 4.57 -22.44
C THR A 534 -5.94 3.41 -23.33
N ASN A 535 -6.91 2.70 -23.93
CA ASN A 535 -6.60 1.60 -24.86
C ASN A 535 -5.90 2.06 -26.15
N GLU A 536 -5.86 3.36 -26.40
CA GLU A 536 -5.25 3.98 -27.59
C GLU A 536 -3.86 4.59 -27.29
N ALA A 537 -3.37 4.44 -26.06
CA ALA A 537 -2.11 5.03 -25.61
C ALA A 537 -0.88 4.31 -26.20
#